data_66d8aa90682e2d60bf131900151a9b9f
#
_entry.id   66d8aa90682e2d60bf131900151a9b9f
#
_cell.length_a   1.000
_cell.length_b   1.000
_cell.length_c   1.000
_cell.angle_alpha   90.00
_cell.angle_beta   90.00
_cell.angle_gamma   90.00
#
_symmetry.space_group_name_H-M   'P 1'
#
loop_
_entity.id
_entity.type
_entity.pdbx_description
1 polymer ?
#
loop_
_entity_poly.entity_id
_entity_poly.type
_entity_poly.pdbx_seq_one_letter_code
_entity_poly.pdbx_strand_id
1 'polypeptide(L)'
;SLENGWITIVAPIDGSPAEAAGILAGDVILAVNGENVEGRTLNQVIGLIRGPADSEVVLTIRHLEMDEPEEIAITRGRITLESVNWTMIPGTDLAYVQITQFAERTGQDLENVLQAFDKLAAEGRPVTGLVLDLRNNPGGYLREAIRVGSQFLPKGEIILQEKDASGKVDFYRSRGWGYARELPVIVLINKGTASAGEIIAGALKENGRAKLIGETTFGTGTVLNQFNLSDGSAILLGVTNWLTPKGNLIKGQGISPDVAVELPAGIIQLHARRLSAV
;
A
#
# COMPACT_ATOMS: atom_id res chain seq x y z
N SER A 1 16.31 -2.31 -7.39
CA SER A 1 17.14 -1.24 -6.78
C SER A 1 18.32 -0.87 -7.67
N LEU A 2 19.01 0.21 -7.34
CA LEU A 2 20.30 0.57 -7.91
C LEU A 2 21.34 0.37 -6.80
N GLU A 3 22.22 -0.62 -6.95
CA GLU A 3 23.24 -0.97 -5.95
C GLU A 3 24.61 -1.02 -6.61
N ASN A 4 25.57 -0.27 -6.07
CA ASN A 4 26.94 -0.16 -6.61
C ASN A 4 26.99 0.16 -8.12
N GLY A 5 26.05 0.95 -8.63
CA GLY A 5 25.96 1.31 -10.04
C GLY A 5 25.23 0.27 -10.94
N TRP A 6 24.78 -0.84 -10.39
CA TRP A 6 24.06 -1.89 -11.10
C TRP A 6 22.57 -1.92 -10.74
N ILE A 7 21.74 -2.25 -11.72
CA ILE A 7 20.29 -2.50 -11.49
C ILE A 7 20.14 -3.91 -10.92
N THR A 8 19.79 -3.98 -9.63
CA THR A 8 19.68 -5.23 -8.88
C THR A 8 18.22 -5.53 -8.55
N ILE A 9 17.82 -6.79 -8.68
CA ILE A 9 16.49 -7.27 -8.32
C ILE A 9 16.47 -7.54 -6.82
N VAL A 10 15.66 -6.78 -6.09
CA VAL A 10 15.50 -6.97 -4.63
C VAL A 10 14.79 -8.29 -4.35
N ALA A 11 13.68 -8.55 -5.06
CA ALA A 11 12.97 -9.82 -5.10
C ALA A 11 11.99 -9.81 -6.28
N PRO A 12 11.76 -10.93 -6.96
CA PRO A 12 10.61 -11.06 -7.85
C PRO A 12 9.31 -11.00 -7.04
N ILE A 13 8.22 -10.62 -7.69
CA ILE A 13 6.89 -10.64 -7.08
C ILE A 13 6.34 -12.06 -7.17
N ASP A 14 5.85 -12.61 -6.06
CA ASP A 14 5.30 -13.96 -6.01
C ASP A 14 4.17 -14.15 -7.04
N GLY A 15 4.18 -15.26 -7.75
CA GLY A 15 3.24 -15.58 -8.84
C GLY A 15 3.42 -14.72 -10.08
N SER A 16 4.50 -13.92 -10.16
CA SER A 16 4.78 -13.09 -11.33
C SER A 16 5.42 -13.89 -12.48
N PRO A 17 5.28 -13.42 -13.74
CA PRO A 17 6.03 -14.00 -14.85
C PRO A 17 7.55 -14.01 -14.66
N ALA A 18 8.09 -13.03 -13.94
CA ALA A 18 9.52 -12.96 -13.64
C ALA A 18 9.95 -14.12 -12.71
N GLU A 19 9.19 -14.37 -11.64
CA GLU A 19 9.45 -15.50 -10.74
C GLU A 19 9.33 -16.83 -11.50
N ALA A 20 8.25 -17.00 -12.29
CA ALA A 20 8.03 -18.20 -13.09
C ALA A 20 9.14 -18.45 -14.13
N ALA A 21 9.80 -17.39 -14.60
CA ALA A 21 10.93 -17.44 -15.51
C ALA A 21 12.28 -17.69 -14.82
N GLY A 22 12.31 -17.81 -13.48
CA GLY A 22 13.53 -18.13 -12.73
C GLY A 22 14.35 -16.92 -12.26
N ILE A 23 13.82 -15.72 -12.34
CA ILE A 23 14.45 -14.53 -11.76
C ILE A 23 14.52 -14.66 -10.23
N LEU A 24 15.67 -14.34 -9.65
CA LEU A 24 15.95 -14.47 -8.23
C LEU A 24 16.26 -13.12 -7.57
N ALA A 25 16.13 -13.10 -6.25
CA ALA A 25 16.60 -11.96 -5.46
C ALA A 25 18.13 -11.84 -5.53
N GLY A 26 18.63 -10.63 -5.76
CA GLY A 26 20.05 -10.36 -5.91
C GLY A 26 20.58 -10.41 -7.35
N ASP A 27 19.74 -10.85 -8.31
CA ASP A 27 20.11 -10.85 -9.73
C ASP A 27 20.40 -9.44 -10.23
N VAL A 28 21.43 -9.33 -11.09
CA VAL A 28 21.82 -8.06 -11.72
C VAL A 28 21.34 -8.05 -13.16
N ILE A 29 20.59 -7.01 -13.55
CA ILE A 29 20.15 -6.80 -14.93
C ILE A 29 21.28 -6.10 -15.70
N LEU A 30 21.78 -6.74 -16.75
CA LEU A 30 22.84 -6.22 -17.62
C LEU A 30 22.28 -5.60 -18.90
N ALA A 31 21.23 -6.21 -19.48
CA ALA A 31 20.57 -5.71 -20.67
C ALA A 31 19.06 -6.01 -20.65
N VAL A 32 18.29 -5.24 -21.43
CA VAL A 32 16.87 -5.46 -21.70
C VAL A 32 16.67 -5.45 -23.21
N ASN A 33 16.15 -6.54 -23.77
CA ASN A 33 16.01 -6.77 -25.23
C ASN A 33 17.33 -6.52 -25.99
N GLY A 34 18.46 -6.94 -25.43
CA GLY A 34 19.80 -6.73 -25.98
C GLY A 34 20.38 -5.32 -25.79
N GLU A 35 19.62 -4.38 -25.21
CA GLU A 35 20.07 -3.02 -24.93
C GLU A 35 20.72 -2.95 -23.55
N ASN A 36 22.04 -2.62 -23.51
CA ASN A 36 22.78 -2.50 -22.26
C ASN A 36 22.19 -1.41 -21.34
N VAL A 37 22.05 -1.73 -20.06
CA VAL A 37 21.46 -0.82 -19.06
C VAL A 37 22.47 -0.22 -18.09
N GLU A 38 23.77 -0.47 -18.27
CA GLU A 38 24.83 0.12 -17.46
C GLU A 38 24.76 1.65 -17.47
N GLY A 39 24.83 2.28 -16.31
CA GLY A 39 24.74 3.73 -16.15
C GLY A 39 23.37 4.35 -16.36
N ARG A 40 22.33 3.57 -16.65
CA ARG A 40 20.96 4.07 -16.73
C ARG A 40 20.34 4.24 -15.35
N THR A 41 19.40 5.17 -15.26
CA THR A 41 18.60 5.32 -14.04
C THR A 41 17.60 4.15 -13.90
N LEU A 42 17.23 3.85 -12.66
CA LEU A 42 16.23 2.81 -12.35
C LEU A 42 14.91 3.00 -13.16
N ASN A 43 14.44 4.25 -13.26
CA ASN A 43 13.19 4.54 -14.00
C ASN A 43 13.31 4.27 -15.49
N GLN A 44 14.47 4.54 -16.10
CA GLN A 44 14.71 4.22 -17.52
C GLN A 44 14.66 2.71 -17.75
N VAL A 45 15.30 1.93 -16.88
CA VAL A 45 15.31 0.46 -17.01
C VAL A 45 13.92 -0.13 -16.74
N ILE A 46 13.18 0.37 -15.75
CA ILE A 46 11.79 -0.01 -15.52
C ILE A 46 10.93 0.27 -16.76
N GLY A 47 11.16 1.40 -17.44
CA GLY A 47 10.45 1.74 -18.69
C GLY A 47 10.69 0.74 -19.83
N LEU A 48 11.90 0.19 -19.94
CA LEU A 48 12.25 -0.85 -20.94
C LEU A 48 11.62 -2.22 -20.58
N ILE A 49 11.59 -2.56 -19.28
CA ILE A 49 11.03 -3.83 -18.81
C ILE A 49 9.50 -3.85 -18.96
N ARG A 50 8.83 -2.73 -18.65
CA ARG A 50 7.38 -2.61 -18.76
C ARG A 50 6.95 -2.59 -20.24
N GLY A 51 5.72 -3.06 -20.49
CA GLY A 51 5.12 -3.07 -21.82
C GLY A 51 3.72 -3.66 -21.80
N PRO A 52 3.07 -3.79 -22.97
CA PRO A 52 1.76 -4.41 -23.07
C PRO A 52 1.75 -5.84 -22.49
N ALA A 53 0.63 -6.22 -21.87
CA ALA A 53 0.45 -7.61 -21.45
C ALA A 53 0.56 -8.55 -22.67
N ASP A 54 0.99 -9.77 -22.44
CA ASP A 54 1.21 -10.83 -23.43
C ASP A 54 2.36 -10.54 -24.45
N SER A 55 3.06 -9.41 -24.32
CA SER A 55 4.30 -9.15 -25.08
C SER A 55 5.50 -9.73 -24.35
N GLU A 56 6.56 -10.05 -25.09
CA GLU A 56 7.81 -10.60 -24.54
C GLU A 56 8.81 -9.49 -24.21
N VAL A 57 9.60 -9.72 -23.17
CA VAL A 57 10.83 -8.99 -22.84
C VAL A 57 11.93 -10.00 -22.56
N VAL A 58 13.11 -9.77 -23.09
CA VAL A 58 14.30 -10.57 -22.81
C VAL A 58 15.21 -9.79 -21.86
N LEU A 59 15.48 -10.37 -20.70
CA LEU A 59 16.43 -9.81 -19.75
C LEU A 59 17.75 -10.59 -19.83
N THR A 60 18.87 -9.88 -20.03
CA THR A 60 20.20 -10.45 -19.78
C THR A 60 20.54 -10.19 -18.32
N ILE A 61 20.62 -11.23 -17.54
CA ILE A 61 20.86 -11.15 -16.10
C ILE A 61 22.12 -11.90 -15.72
N ARG A 62 22.71 -11.52 -14.59
CA ARG A 62 23.76 -12.27 -13.93
C ARG A 62 23.25 -12.66 -12.54
N HIS A 63 23.14 -13.95 -12.28
CA HIS A 63 22.79 -14.48 -10.96
C HIS A 63 23.98 -14.29 -9.98
N LEU A 64 23.65 -14.16 -8.69
CA LEU A 64 24.62 -13.90 -7.62
C LEU A 64 25.74 -14.96 -7.55
N GLU A 65 25.42 -16.21 -7.89
CA GLU A 65 26.33 -17.35 -7.79
C GLU A 65 26.89 -17.82 -9.15
N MET A 66 26.59 -17.07 -10.24
CA MET A 66 27.05 -17.43 -11.59
C MET A 66 27.88 -16.30 -12.19
N ASP A 67 29.02 -16.67 -12.79
CA ASP A 67 29.91 -15.70 -13.46
C ASP A 67 29.41 -15.33 -14.87
N GLU A 68 28.70 -16.24 -15.55
CA GLU A 68 28.21 -16.02 -16.91
C GLU A 68 26.79 -15.45 -16.91
N PRO A 69 26.52 -14.44 -17.74
CA PRO A 69 25.18 -13.91 -17.93
C PRO A 69 24.25 -14.91 -18.65
N GLU A 70 22.97 -14.89 -18.29
CA GLU A 70 21.91 -15.68 -18.92
C GLU A 70 20.85 -14.76 -19.55
N GLU A 71 20.33 -15.14 -20.71
CA GLU A 71 19.18 -14.47 -21.33
C GLU A 71 17.89 -15.18 -20.95
N ILE A 72 17.01 -14.46 -20.28
CA ILE A 72 15.72 -14.98 -19.83
C ILE A 72 14.60 -14.25 -20.55
N ALA A 73 13.81 -14.98 -21.34
CA ALA A 73 12.61 -14.49 -22.00
C ALA A 73 11.43 -14.55 -21.04
N ILE A 74 10.76 -13.41 -20.85
CA ILE A 74 9.63 -13.27 -19.93
C ILE A 74 8.44 -12.74 -20.71
N THR A 75 7.34 -13.50 -20.75
CA THR A 75 6.06 -12.99 -21.25
C THR A 75 5.46 -12.05 -20.23
N ARG A 76 5.29 -10.77 -20.59
CA ARG A 76 4.71 -9.78 -19.68
C ARG A 76 3.28 -10.16 -19.30
N GLY A 77 2.98 -10.16 -18.04
CA GLY A 77 1.65 -10.40 -17.49
C GLY A 77 1.14 -9.21 -16.69
N ARG A 78 -0.17 -9.17 -16.49
CA ARG A 78 -0.74 -8.24 -15.54
C ARG A 78 -0.43 -8.73 -14.13
N ILE A 79 0.47 -8.05 -13.43
CA ILE A 79 0.80 -8.34 -12.03
C ILE A 79 -0.26 -7.65 -11.16
N THR A 80 -1.07 -8.44 -10.47
CA THR A 80 -1.98 -7.93 -9.44
C THR A 80 -1.24 -8.00 -8.12
N LEU A 81 -0.75 -6.87 -7.64
CA LEU A 81 -0.18 -6.79 -6.30
C LEU A 81 -1.32 -6.90 -5.28
N GLU A 82 -1.25 -7.89 -4.40
CA GLU A 82 -2.13 -7.96 -3.26
C GLU A 82 -1.94 -6.70 -2.41
N SER A 83 -3.01 -5.94 -2.28
CA SER A 83 -2.97 -4.71 -1.49
C SER A 83 -3.25 -4.94 -0.01
N VAL A 84 -3.74 -6.13 0.35
CA VAL A 84 -4.03 -6.55 1.73
C VAL A 84 -3.31 -7.86 2.01
N ASN A 85 -2.40 -7.83 2.96
CA ASN A 85 -1.70 -9.02 3.46
C ASN A 85 -2.07 -9.22 4.92
N TRP A 86 -2.19 -10.46 5.38
CA TRP A 86 -2.51 -10.72 6.79
C TRP A 86 -1.86 -11.99 7.31
N THR A 87 -1.70 -12.05 8.63
CA THR A 87 -1.24 -13.23 9.34
C THR A 87 -1.64 -13.14 10.81
N MET A 88 -1.66 -14.27 11.52
CA MET A 88 -1.73 -14.26 12.99
C MET A 88 -0.37 -13.88 13.56
N ILE A 89 -0.36 -13.08 14.63
CA ILE A 89 0.88 -12.81 15.36
C ILE A 89 1.25 -14.06 16.17
N PRO A 90 2.44 -14.65 15.96
CA PRO A 90 2.83 -15.90 16.62
C PRO A 90 2.67 -15.85 18.14
N GLY A 91 2.08 -16.89 18.72
CA GLY A 91 1.86 -17.00 20.16
C GLY A 91 0.74 -16.14 20.71
N THR A 92 -0.10 -15.53 19.87
CA THR A 92 -1.23 -14.67 20.30
C THR A 92 -2.48 -14.99 19.49
N ASP A 93 -3.62 -14.45 19.96
CA ASP A 93 -4.90 -14.43 19.22
C ASP A 93 -5.11 -13.10 18.47
N LEU A 94 -4.03 -12.40 18.14
CA LEU A 94 -4.06 -11.13 17.43
C LEU A 94 -3.77 -11.33 15.94
N ALA A 95 -4.55 -10.66 15.09
CA ALA A 95 -4.27 -10.59 13.66
C ALA A 95 -3.43 -9.35 13.34
N TYR A 96 -2.49 -9.51 12.41
CA TYR A 96 -1.78 -8.43 11.74
C TYR A 96 -2.30 -8.34 10.31
N VAL A 97 -2.79 -7.16 9.93
CA VAL A 97 -3.26 -6.88 8.57
C VAL A 97 -2.53 -5.66 8.04
N GLN A 98 -1.84 -5.82 6.93
CA GLN A 98 -1.15 -4.73 6.23
C GLN A 98 -1.91 -4.34 4.99
N ILE A 99 -2.19 -3.03 4.83
CA ILE A 99 -2.67 -2.47 3.57
C ILE A 99 -1.52 -1.69 2.95
N THR A 100 -0.97 -2.22 1.85
CA THR A 100 0.20 -1.63 1.17
C THR A 100 -0.16 -0.43 0.30
N GLN A 101 -1.39 -0.41 -0.25
CA GLN A 101 -1.95 0.68 -1.05
C GLN A 101 -3.47 0.52 -1.14
N PHE A 102 -4.18 1.55 -1.60
CA PHE A 102 -5.62 1.47 -1.87
C PHE A 102 -5.87 1.23 -3.36
N ALA A 103 -5.63 -0.02 -3.81
CA ALA A 103 -5.89 -0.50 -5.16
C ALA A 103 -7.38 -0.79 -5.40
N GLU A 104 -7.76 -1.20 -6.61
CA GLU A 104 -9.15 -1.33 -7.04
C GLU A 104 -10.02 -2.27 -6.21
N ARG A 105 -9.42 -3.27 -5.53
CA ARG A 105 -10.12 -4.29 -4.76
C ARG A 105 -9.80 -4.30 -3.27
N THR A 106 -9.02 -3.35 -2.79
CA THR A 106 -8.53 -3.33 -1.39
C THR A 106 -9.64 -3.49 -0.35
N GLY A 107 -10.78 -2.82 -0.56
CA GLY A 107 -11.91 -2.95 0.35
C GLY A 107 -12.55 -4.34 0.35
N GLN A 108 -12.60 -5.01 -0.81
CA GLN A 108 -13.09 -6.39 -0.92
C GLN A 108 -12.10 -7.38 -0.34
N ASP A 109 -10.81 -7.18 -0.60
CA ASP A 109 -9.75 -8.07 -0.10
C ASP A 109 -9.68 -8.00 1.43
N LEU A 110 -9.81 -6.79 2.02
CA LEU A 110 -9.96 -6.64 3.47
C LEU A 110 -11.20 -7.35 4.00
N GLU A 111 -12.35 -7.21 3.34
CA GLU A 111 -13.59 -7.89 3.73
C GLU A 111 -13.41 -9.41 3.76
N ASN A 112 -12.76 -9.99 2.75
CA ASN A 112 -12.44 -11.42 2.69
C ASN A 112 -11.55 -11.86 3.87
N VAL A 113 -10.56 -11.04 4.25
CA VAL A 113 -9.70 -11.28 5.43
C VAL A 113 -10.53 -11.28 6.71
N LEU A 114 -11.39 -10.28 6.90
CA LEU A 114 -12.22 -10.18 8.10
C LEU A 114 -13.23 -11.34 8.20
N GLN A 115 -13.79 -11.80 7.08
CA GLN A 115 -14.64 -13.00 7.04
C GLN A 115 -13.85 -14.29 7.37
N ALA A 116 -12.54 -14.34 7.06
CA ALA A 116 -11.71 -15.47 7.47
C ALA A 116 -11.56 -15.56 9.00
N PHE A 117 -11.68 -14.44 9.73
CA PHE A 117 -11.66 -14.44 11.20
C PHE A 117 -12.87 -15.17 11.79
N ASP A 118 -14.05 -15.05 11.16
CA ASP A 118 -15.25 -15.79 11.57
C ASP A 118 -15.03 -17.31 11.42
N LYS A 119 -14.33 -17.75 10.37
CA LYS A 119 -13.96 -19.16 10.15
C LYS A 119 -12.99 -19.65 11.21
N LEU A 120 -11.97 -18.85 11.54
CA LEU A 120 -11.03 -19.17 12.60
C LEU A 120 -11.72 -19.30 13.96
N ALA A 121 -12.68 -18.41 14.25
CA ALA A 121 -13.47 -18.49 15.48
C ALA A 121 -14.30 -19.78 15.54
N ALA A 122 -14.91 -20.20 14.43
CA ALA A 122 -15.63 -21.47 14.34
C ALA A 122 -14.73 -22.70 14.55
N GLU A 123 -13.44 -22.59 14.25
CA GLU A 123 -12.40 -23.61 14.49
C GLU A 123 -11.80 -23.55 15.91
N GLY A 124 -12.34 -22.70 16.80
CA GLY A 124 -11.86 -22.54 18.17
C GLY A 124 -10.61 -21.64 18.29
N ARG A 125 -10.28 -20.85 17.27
CA ARG A 125 -9.17 -19.89 17.23
C ARG A 125 -9.66 -18.46 16.97
N PRO A 126 -10.42 -17.86 17.91
CA PRO A 126 -10.99 -16.53 17.69
C PRO A 126 -9.90 -15.45 17.61
N VAL A 127 -10.05 -14.52 16.67
CA VAL A 127 -9.24 -13.30 16.63
C VAL A 127 -9.78 -12.31 17.66
N THR A 128 -8.96 -11.91 18.63
CA THR A 128 -9.37 -11.05 19.74
C THR A 128 -8.95 -9.58 19.56
N GLY A 129 -8.12 -9.27 18.56
CA GLY A 129 -7.69 -7.91 18.22
C GLY A 129 -6.96 -7.85 16.90
N LEU A 130 -6.84 -6.65 16.36
CA LEU A 130 -6.27 -6.38 15.05
C LEU A 130 -5.19 -5.29 15.12
N VAL A 131 -4.03 -5.56 14.52
CA VAL A 131 -3.02 -4.57 14.19
C VAL A 131 -3.17 -4.24 12.69
N LEU A 132 -3.70 -3.05 12.39
CA LEU A 132 -3.81 -2.54 11.03
C LEU A 132 -2.55 -1.73 10.68
N ASP A 133 -1.74 -2.22 9.75
CA ASP A 133 -0.50 -1.54 9.35
C ASP A 133 -0.71 -0.74 8.05
N LEU A 134 -0.60 0.58 8.17
CA LEU A 134 -0.64 1.55 7.07
C LEU A 134 0.73 2.21 6.83
N ARG A 135 1.80 1.72 7.45
CA ARG A 135 3.14 2.27 7.25
C ARG A 135 3.57 2.10 5.79
N ASN A 136 4.19 3.15 5.24
CA ASN A 136 4.62 3.24 3.84
C ASN A 136 3.48 3.05 2.81
N ASN A 137 2.23 3.23 3.21
CA ASN A 137 1.08 3.21 2.31
C ASN A 137 0.95 4.56 1.60
N PRO A 138 1.19 4.67 0.27
CA PRO A 138 1.14 5.94 -0.44
C PRO A 138 -0.29 6.45 -0.70
N GLY A 139 -1.30 5.66 -0.31
CA GLY A 139 -2.69 5.95 -0.59
C GLY A 139 -3.24 5.17 -1.78
N GLY A 140 -4.06 5.82 -2.60
CA GLY A 140 -4.73 5.23 -3.76
C GLY A 140 -6.18 5.70 -3.90
N TYR A 141 -7.09 4.81 -4.29
CA TYR A 141 -8.47 5.18 -4.60
C TYR A 141 -9.28 5.58 -3.35
N LEU A 142 -9.87 6.79 -3.37
CA LEU A 142 -10.76 7.28 -2.32
C LEU A 142 -11.93 6.33 -2.05
N ARG A 143 -12.53 5.76 -3.11
CA ARG A 143 -13.64 4.80 -2.96
C ARG A 143 -13.25 3.59 -2.12
N GLU A 144 -12.01 3.13 -2.24
CA GLU A 144 -11.51 1.99 -1.47
C GLU A 144 -11.21 2.38 -0.02
N ALA A 145 -10.71 3.60 0.23
CA ALA A 145 -10.60 4.12 1.60
C ALA A 145 -11.99 4.15 2.29
N ILE A 146 -13.04 4.62 1.61
CA ILE A 146 -14.39 4.62 2.17
C ILE A 146 -14.90 3.19 2.45
N ARG A 147 -14.61 2.23 1.57
CA ARG A 147 -14.96 0.82 1.81
C ARG A 147 -14.23 0.25 3.00
N VAL A 148 -12.91 0.49 3.10
CA VAL A 148 -12.08 0.06 4.24
C VAL A 148 -12.57 0.71 5.54
N GLY A 149 -12.80 2.03 5.57
CA GLY A 149 -13.34 2.71 6.75
C GLY A 149 -14.71 2.18 7.19
N SER A 150 -15.54 1.75 6.21
CA SER A 150 -16.84 1.17 6.49
C SER A 150 -16.78 -0.22 7.14
N GLN A 151 -15.65 -0.92 7.10
CA GLN A 151 -15.43 -2.16 7.82
C GLN A 151 -15.29 -1.95 9.33
N PHE A 152 -14.83 -0.77 9.74
CA PHE A 152 -14.50 -0.47 11.14
C PHE A 152 -15.49 0.49 11.82
N LEU A 153 -16.18 1.35 11.07
CA LEU A 153 -17.01 2.42 11.59
C LEU A 153 -18.50 2.12 11.46
N PRO A 154 -19.32 2.51 12.45
CA PRO A 154 -20.77 2.44 12.35
C PRO A 154 -21.31 3.22 11.15
N LYS A 155 -22.51 2.89 10.69
CA LYS A 155 -23.19 3.60 9.61
C LYS A 155 -23.41 5.06 9.95
N GLY A 156 -23.04 5.93 9.00
CA GLY A 156 -23.26 7.38 9.11
C GLY A 156 -22.08 8.15 9.72
N GLU A 157 -21.11 7.48 10.36
CA GLU A 157 -19.89 8.13 10.84
C GLU A 157 -19.12 8.75 9.69
N ILE A 158 -18.55 9.94 9.90
CA ILE A 158 -17.78 10.65 8.90
C ILE A 158 -16.42 9.98 8.76
N ILE A 159 -16.06 9.62 7.53
CA ILE A 159 -14.71 9.13 7.20
C ILE A 159 -13.82 10.29 6.78
N LEU A 160 -14.38 11.23 5.99
CA LEU A 160 -13.65 12.33 5.38
C LEU A 160 -14.61 13.49 5.12
N GLN A 161 -14.09 14.71 5.20
CA GLN A 161 -14.73 15.91 4.65
C GLN A 161 -13.89 16.43 3.48
N GLU A 162 -14.54 16.89 2.44
CA GLU A 162 -13.91 17.51 1.27
C GLU A 162 -14.37 18.95 1.17
N LYS A 163 -13.43 19.90 1.23
CA LYS A 163 -13.71 21.34 1.17
C LYS A 163 -13.15 21.94 -0.11
N ASP A 164 -14.02 22.50 -0.94
CA ASP A 164 -13.64 23.18 -2.16
C ASP A 164 -13.20 24.65 -1.94
N ALA A 165 -12.77 25.30 -3.02
CA ALA A 165 -12.32 26.70 -2.99
C ALA A 165 -13.45 27.69 -2.65
N SER A 166 -14.73 27.32 -2.83
CA SER A 166 -15.88 28.15 -2.46
C SER A 166 -16.22 28.07 -0.97
N GLY A 167 -15.60 27.10 -0.26
CA GLY A 167 -15.87 26.80 1.13
C GLY A 167 -16.98 25.77 1.33
N LYS A 168 -17.55 25.21 0.25
CA LYS A 168 -18.53 24.12 0.33
C LYS A 168 -17.84 22.87 0.88
N VAL A 169 -18.54 22.16 1.79
CA VAL A 169 -18.04 20.93 2.42
C VAL A 169 -18.95 19.78 2.04
N ASP A 170 -18.38 18.76 1.44
CA ASP A 170 -19.03 17.47 1.17
C ASP A 170 -18.52 16.41 2.15
N PHE A 171 -19.39 15.48 2.60
CA PHE A 171 -19.10 14.50 3.62
C PHE A 171 -19.13 13.09 3.04
N TYR A 172 -18.06 12.35 3.25
CA TYR A 172 -17.99 10.92 2.96
C TYR A 172 -18.20 10.14 4.24
N ARG A 173 -19.22 9.26 4.23
CA ARG A 173 -19.67 8.55 5.43
C ARG A 173 -19.54 7.04 5.30
N SER A 174 -19.32 6.42 6.44
CA SER A 174 -19.34 4.95 6.56
C SER A 174 -20.71 4.39 6.18
N ARG A 175 -20.68 3.27 5.45
CA ARG A 175 -21.88 2.49 5.08
C ARG A 175 -22.29 1.51 6.17
N GLY A 176 -21.40 1.19 7.11
CA GLY A 176 -21.68 0.48 8.36
C GLY A 176 -22.00 -1.02 8.23
N TRP A 177 -21.58 -1.67 7.17
CA TRP A 177 -21.77 -3.12 7.00
C TRP A 177 -20.57 -3.98 7.46
N GLY A 178 -19.57 -3.36 8.14
CA GLY A 178 -18.27 -3.97 8.40
C GLY A 178 -18.26 -5.07 9.45
N TYR A 179 -17.35 -6.00 9.26
CA TYR A 179 -17.12 -7.16 10.14
C TYR A 179 -16.25 -6.83 11.35
N ALA A 180 -15.46 -5.74 11.32
CA ALA A 180 -14.50 -5.41 12.37
C ALA A 180 -14.95 -4.26 13.30
N ARG A 181 -16.26 -3.96 13.41
CA ARG A 181 -16.75 -2.82 14.20
C ARG A 181 -16.47 -2.95 15.70
N GLU A 182 -16.59 -4.15 16.24
CA GLU A 182 -16.39 -4.42 17.67
C GLU A 182 -14.99 -4.94 18.00
N LEU A 183 -14.22 -5.38 16.99
CA LEU A 183 -12.89 -5.94 17.19
C LEU A 183 -11.94 -4.84 17.67
N PRO A 184 -11.21 -5.00 18.79
CA PRO A 184 -10.17 -4.06 19.19
C PRO A 184 -9.15 -3.83 18.07
N VAL A 185 -8.84 -2.55 17.75
CA VAL A 185 -7.93 -2.20 16.64
C VAL A 185 -6.91 -1.17 17.11
N ILE A 186 -5.65 -1.39 16.76
CA ILE A 186 -4.60 -0.37 16.72
C ILE A 186 -4.15 -0.16 15.27
N VAL A 187 -3.68 1.05 14.96
CA VAL A 187 -3.22 1.39 13.62
C VAL A 187 -1.76 1.83 13.66
N LEU A 188 -0.92 1.23 12.83
CA LEU A 188 0.47 1.64 12.67
C LEU A 188 0.58 2.61 11.50
N ILE A 189 1.23 3.75 11.75
CA ILE A 189 1.45 4.82 10.75
C ILE A 189 2.90 5.29 10.78
N ASN A 190 3.37 5.87 9.67
CA ASN A 190 4.66 6.53 9.60
C ASN A 190 4.68 7.66 8.56
N LYS A 191 5.82 8.30 8.36
CA LYS A 191 6.04 9.38 7.37
C LYS A 191 5.73 8.97 5.92
N GLY A 192 5.70 7.67 5.61
CA GLY A 192 5.32 7.13 4.30
C GLY A 192 3.81 6.87 4.15
N THR A 193 3.02 7.02 5.22
CA THR A 193 1.56 6.93 5.14
C THR A 193 1.00 8.22 4.54
N ALA A 194 0.30 8.12 3.39
CA ALA A 194 -0.14 9.28 2.63
C ALA A 194 -1.57 9.12 2.07
N SER A 195 -2.23 10.24 1.71
CA SER A 195 -3.48 10.27 0.95
C SER A 195 -4.59 9.39 1.56
N ALA A 196 -5.06 8.34 0.85
CA ALA A 196 -6.09 7.41 1.34
C ALA A 196 -5.69 6.74 2.68
N GLY A 197 -4.38 6.52 2.93
CA GLY A 197 -3.86 6.04 4.20
C GLY A 197 -4.11 7.03 5.34
N GLU A 198 -3.95 8.32 5.07
CA GLU A 198 -4.22 9.39 6.05
C GLU A 198 -5.71 9.54 6.33
N ILE A 199 -6.55 9.35 5.29
CA ILE A 199 -8.01 9.36 5.45
C ILE A 199 -8.43 8.27 6.46
N ILE A 200 -7.94 7.04 6.31
CA ILE A 200 -8.28 5.95 7.22
C ILE A 200 -7.71 6.17 8.61
N ALA A 201 -6.44 6.59 8.72
CA ALA A 201 -5.83 6.91 10.00
C ALA A 201 -6.63 7.99 10.77
N GLY A 202 -6.94 9.11 10.09
CA GLY A 202 -7.74 10.20 10.65
C GLY A 202 -9.16 9.78 11.02
N ALA A 203 -9.81 8.98 10.13
CA ALA A 203 -11.16 8.48 10.38
C ALA A 203 -11.24 7.59 11.62
N LEU A 204 -10.33 6.64 11.77
CA LEU A 204 -10.34 5.72 12.91
C LEU A 204 -9.96 6.42 14.22
N LYS A 205 -8.99 7.33 14.18
CA LYS A 205 -8.59 8.12 15.33
C LYS A 205 -9.71 9.03 15.84
N GLU A 206 -10.25 9.88 14.96
CA GLU A 206 -11.17 10.95 15.39
C GLU A 206 -12.57 10.45 15.72
N ASN A 207 -12.99 9.31 15.18
CA ASN A 207 -14.19 8.60 15.63
C ASN A 207 -13.94 7.76 16.91
N GLY A 208 -12.74 7.81 17.50
CA GLY A 208 -12.41 7.05 18.71
C GLY A 208 -12.38 5.53 18.52
N ARG A 209 -12.25 5.08 17.27
CA ARG A 209 -12.33 3.66 16.92
C ARG A 209 -11.02 2.92 17.15
N ALA A 210 -9.88 3.59 16.95
CA ALA A 210 -8.55 3.01 17.13
C ALA A 210 -7.56 4.02 17.67
N LYS A 211 -6.49 3.52 18.33
CA LYS A 211 -5.31 4.29 18.66
C LYS A 211 -4.29 4.18 17.53
N LEU A 212 -3.66 5.30 17.19
CA LEU A 212 -2.58 5.36 16.22
C LEU A 212 -1.22 5.31 16.92
N ILE A 213 -0.33 4.47 16.41
CA ILE A 213 1.04 4.27 16.93
C ILE A 213 2.03 4.50 15.80
N GLY A 214 3.11 5.21 16.07
CA GLY A 214 4.21 5.44 15.13
C GLY A 214 4.57 6.89 14.94
N GLU A 215 4.70 7.35 13.68
CA GLU A 215 5.12 8.70 13.33
C GLU A 215 3.98 9.47 12.64
N THR A 216 4.05 10.81 12.66
CA THR A 216 3.13 11.68 11.89
C THR A 216 3.21 11.34 10.39
N THR A 217 2.06 11.27 9.75
CA THR A 217 1.92 10.91 8.34
C THR A 217 2.39 12.02 7.39
N PHE A 218 2.39 11.77 6.09
CA PHE A 218 2.99 12.64 5.08
C PHE A 218 2.32 14.02 4.95
N GLY A 219 0.98 14.09 5.03
CA GLY A 219 0.25 15.35 4.88
C GLY A 219 -0.12 15.72 3.42
N THR A 220 -0.55 14.75 2.62
CA THR A 220 -0.96 15.02 1.22
C THR A 220 -2.22 15.89 1.13
N GLY A 221 -3.29 15.50 1.75
CA GLY A 221 -4.50 16.30 2.02
C GLY A 221 -5.19 17.03 0.88
N THR A 222 -4.96 16.68 -0.41
CA THR A 222 -5.60 17.35 -1.56
C THR A 222 -6.10 16.37 -2.60
N VAL A 223 -7.25 16.69 -3.22
CA VAL A 223 -7.73 16.02 -4.43
C VAL A 223 -7.04 16.65 -5.65
N LEU A 224 -6.47 15.83 -6.49
CA LEU A 224 -5.86 16.23 -7.74
C LEU A 224 -6.83 15.96 -8.90
N ASN A 225 -7.14 16.99 -9.69
CA ASN A 225 -7.81 16.84 -10.96
C ASN A 225 -6.81 16.96 -12.11
N GLN A 226 -6.98 16.12 -13.11
CA GLN A 226 -6.20 16.17 -14.34
C GLN A 226 -6.91 17.05 -15.37
N PHE A 227 -6.16 18.00 -15.91
CA PHE A 227 -6.58 18.87 -17.01
C PHE A 227 -5.70 18.56 -18.21
N ASN A 228 -6.31 17.93 -19.24
CA ASN A 228 -5.60 17.60 -20.48
C ASN A 228 -5.39 18.86 -21.32
N LEU A 229 -4.20 19.03 -21.88
CA LEU A 229 -3.83 20.14 -22.74
C LEU A 229 -3.90 19.74 -24.21
N SER A 230 -3.94 20.72 -25.11
CA SER A 230 -4.10 20.52 -26.54
C SER A 230 -2.91 19.82 -27.22
N ASP A 231 -1.75 19.83 -26.59
CA ASP A 231 -0.52 19.16 -27.06
C ASP A 231 -0.41 17.70 -26.60
N GLY A 232 -1.43 17.16 -25.89
CA GLY A 232 -1.47 15.80 -25.34
C GLY A 232 -0.82 15.66 -23.95
N SER A 233 -0.24 16.74 -23.41
CA SER A 233 0.20 16.77 -22.01
C SER A 233 -0.97 17.01 -21.04
N ALA A 234 -0.72 16.89 -19.74
CA ALA A 234 -1.75 17.13 -18.73
C ALA A 234 -1.17 17.84 -17.50
N ILE A 235 -1.98 18.69 -16.87
CA ILE A 235 -1.66 19.33 -15.60
C ILE A 235 -2.50 18.67 -14.50
N LEU A 236 -1.86 18.30 -13.40
CA LEU A 236 -2.52 17.86 -12.16
C LEU A 236 -2.59 19.03 -11.19
N LEU A 237 -3.78 19.48 -10.87
CA LEU A 237 -4.01 20.58 -9.94
C LEU A 237 -4.77 20.11 -8.71
N GLY A 238 -4.36 20.59 -7.53
CA GLY A 238 -5.12 20.42 -6.30
C GLY A 238 -6.36 21.33 -6.32
N VAL A 239 -7.55 20.73 -6.33
CA VAL A 239 -8.82 21.48 -6.46
C VAL A 239 -9.61 21.54 -5.16
N THR A 240 -9.43 20.57 -4.25
CA THR A 240 -10.11 20.52 -2.96
C THR A 240 -9.16 20.09 -1.87
N ASN A 241 -9.45 20.47 -0.63
CA ASN A 241 -8.72 20.03 0.54
C ASN A 241 -9.49 18.92 1.28
N TRP A 242 -8.76 17.90 1.70
CA TRP A 242 -9.27 16.90 2.60
C TRP A 242 -9.13 17.34 4.05
N LEU A 243 -10.22 17.17 4.77
CA LEU A 243 -10.29 17.40 6.20
C LEU A 243 -10.65 16.09 6.92
N THR A 244 -10.14 15.92 8.10
CA THR A 244 -10.51 14.81 8.98
C THR A 244 -12.00 14.86 9.36
N PRO A 245 -12.59 13.83 9.98
CA PRO A 245 -13.97 13.87 10.49
C PRO A 245 -14.30 15.10 11.34
N LYS A 246 -13.34 15.61 12.12
CA LYS A 246 -13.53 16.82 12.96
C LYS A 246 -13.18 18.13 12.25
N GLY A 247 -12.90 18.09 10.94
CA GLY A 247 -12.63 19.28 10.14
C GLY A 247 -11.19 19.78 10.18
N ASN A 248 -10.24 19.00 10.70
CA ASN A 248 -8.82 19.35 10.72
C ASN A 248 -8.20 19.19 9.33
N LEU A 249 -7.35 20.10 8.92
CA LEU A 249 -6.66 20.05 7.64
C LEU A 249 -5.58 18.97 7.65
N ILE A 250 -5.58 18.08 6.64
CA ILE A 250 -4.54 17.06 6.48
C ILE A 250 -3.32 17.62 5.75
N LYS A 251 -3.55 18.50 4.76
CA LYS A 251 -2.50 19.07 3.92
C LYS A 251 -1.40 19.76 4.75
N GLY A 252 -0.17 19.31 4.59
CA GLY A 252 1.02 19.85 5.24
C GLY A 252 1.14 19.57 6.75
N GLN A 253 0.10 19.00 7.39
CA GLN A 253 0.08 18.65 8.81
C GLN A 253 0.19 17.15 9.05
N GLY A 254 -0.41 16.34 8.16
CA GLY A 254 -0.55 14.90 8.37
C GLY A 254 -1.47 14.54 9.53
N ILE A 255 -1.48 13.28 9.89
CA ILE A 255 -2.19 12.73 11.05
C ILE A 255 -1.14 12.34 12.08
N SER A 256 -1.16 12.99 13.24
CA SER A 256 -0.26 12.67 14.35
C SER A 256 -0.70 11.37 15.04
N PRO A 257 0.23 10.51 15.49
CA PRO A 257 -0.10 9.33 16.30
C PRO A 257 -0.61 9.71 17.68
N ASP A 258 -1.29 8.78 18.38
CA ASP A 258 -1.62 8.87 19.79
C ASP A 258 -0.42 8.46 20.66
N VAL A 259 0.39 7.52 20.15
CA VAL A 259 1.64 7.07 20.77
C VAL A 259 2.76 7.23 19.75
N ALA A 260 3.63 8.20 19.98
CA ALA A 260 4.78 8.42 19.10
C ALA A 260 5.85 7.34 19.34
N VAL A 261 6.24 6.66 18.25
CA VAL A 261 7.30 5.65 18.24
C VAL A 261 8.12 5.86 16.99
N GLU A 262 9.41 6.13 17.14
CA GLU A 262 10.37 6.18 16.05
C GLU A 262 11.14 4.86 16.02
N LEU A 263 11.28 4.27 14.83
CA LEU A 263 12.14 3.10 14.65
C LEU A 263 13.61 3.57 14.58
N PRO A 264 14.51 2.96 15.36
CA PRO A 264 15.94 3.23 15.24
C PRO A 264 16.42 2.96 13.80
N ALA A 265 17.41 3.76 13.34
CA ALA A 265 18.00 3.56 12.04
C ALA A 265 18.58 2.13 11.91
N GLY A 266 18.32 1.48 10.79
CA GLY A 266 18.78 0.11 10.50
C GLY A 266 17.84 -1.01 10.94
N ILE A 267 16.69 -0.71 11.60
CA ILE A 267 15.67 -1.73 11.84
C ILE A 267 14.82 -1.92 10.57
N ILE A 268 14.85 -3.13 10.05
CA ILE A 268 13.98 -3.54 8.93
C ILE A 268 12.56 -3.75 9.48
N GLN A 269 11.58 -3.05 8.89
CA GLN A 269 10.17 -3.30 9.21
C GLN A 269 9.79 -4.72 8.78
N LEU A 270 9.22 -5.51 9.70
CA LEU A 270 8.69 -6.82 9.36
C LEU A 270 7.41 -6.65 8.53
N HIS A 271 7.36 -7.33 7.39
CA HIS A 271 6.16 -7.48 6.60
C HIS A 271 5.38 -8.73 7.02
N ALA A 272 4.07 -8.77 6.79
CA ALA A 272 3.19 -9.90 7.13
C ALA A 272 3.77 -11.27 6.68
N ARG A 273 4.36 -11.34 5.50
CA ARG A 273 4.97 -12.56 4.94
C ARG A 273 6.17 -13.09 5.73
N ARG A 274 6.89 -12.22 6.47
CA ARG A 274 8.01 -12.66 7.32
C ARG A 274 7.56 -13.11 8.70
N LEU A 275 6.37 -12.70 9.16
CA LEU A 275 5.80 -13.16 10.43
C LEU A 275 5.27 -14.60 10.34
N SER A 276 4.85 -15.05 9.15
CA SER A 276 4.35 -16.41 8.92
C SER A 276 5.46 -17.45 8.72
N ALA A 277 6.73 -17.03 8.64
CA ALA A 277 7.90 -17.90 8.43
C ALA A 277 8.69 -18.21 9.73
N VAL A 278 8.16 -17.81 10.91
CA VAL A 278 8.75 -18.10 12.23
C VAL A 278 7.83 -19.11 13.00
#